data_949e566bcde5ffdd1060a794a24f72c3
#
_entry.id   949e566bcde5ffdd1060a794a24f72c3
#
_cell.length_a   1.000
_cell.length_b   1.000
_cell.length_c   1.000
_cell.angle_alpha   90.00
_cell.angle_beta   90.00
_cell.angle_gamma   90.00
#
_symmetry.space_group_name_H-M   'P 1'
#
loop_
_entity.id
_entity.type
_entity.pdbx_description
1 polymer ?
#
loop_
_entity_poly.entity_id
_entity_poly.type
_entity_poly.pdbx_seq_one_letter_code
_entity_poly.pdbx_strand_id
1 'polypeptide(L)'
;MAIPDEAGAGHRVHGMGLAMEAPTWPAITPEEAAAVLAHYPQAARIEALRWHSPRPFSAATLIDTTEGMLLVKRHDRRVRTAAGLAEEHRFIAHLAAAGAPVPEIWRTGEGESAVALGEATYEVHRQAPGDDLYRDRLSWTPFRSLAHAHAAGVSLARLHLASLGYGAPPRAVQPLVASFGILSATDPMAAAEAYVAARPALAAFLAGHAWRRRLSSLFAAWGEGLARHIAGQPPLWTHNDWHPSNLLWAADETVRTVFDFGLADRSCAAHDLAIAIERTAFAWLDLGEGHDDAIADPASALSLIAGYEAISPIDPAMMESIIAMLPLVHVEFALSEIDYFAGVVGDRDAGMLAWEGYLLGHADWFGSAAGRDFLAELRARRKL
;
A
#
# COMPACT_ATOMS: atom_id res chain seq x y z
N MET A 1 -0.57 23.83 -30.02
CA MET A 1 -0.28 22.63 -30.80
C MET A 1 -0.90 21.48 -30.04
N ALA A 2 -2.01 20.92 -30.51
CA ALA A 2 -2.71 19.83 -29.83
C ALA A 2 -1.76 18.62 -29.78
N ILE A 3 -1.48 18.12 -28.59
CA ILE A 3 -0.79 16.85 -28.39
C ILE A 3 -1.79 15.77 -28.85
N PRO A 4 -1.38 14.80 -29.68
CA PRO A 4 -2.26 13.74 -30.14
C PRO A 4 -2.83 12.98 -28.95
N ASP A 5 -4.09 12.64 -29.03
CA ASP A 5 -4.78 11.75 -28.11
C ASP A 5 -4.20 10.32 -28.26
N GLU A 6 -3.11 10.04 -27.55
CA GLU A 6 -2.56 8.69 -27.42
C GLU A 6 -3.32 7.84 -26.40
N ALA A 7 -4.39 8.37 -25.83
CA ALA A 7 -5.10 7.78 -24.71
C ALA A 7 -5.93 6.52 -25.06
N GLY A 8 -6.07 6.15 -26.34
CA GLY A 8 -6.99 5.06 -26.73
C GLY A 8 -6.36 3.73 -27.10
N ALA A 9 -5.12 3.70 -27.61
CA ALA A 9 -4.59 2.47 -28.24
C ALA A 9 -3.24 1.98 -27.63
N GLY A 10 -2.66 2.68 -26.66
CA GLY A 10 -1.33 2.40 -26.14
C GLY A 10 -1.18 2.42 -24.62
N HIS A 11 -2.21 2.73 -23.85
CA HIS A 11 -2.10 2.74 -22.40
C HIS A 11 -1.88 1.34 -21.84
N ARG A 12 -0.78 1.15 -21.11
CA ARG A 12 -0.40 -0.12 -20.46
C ARG A 12 -0.23 0.13 -18.98
N VAL A 13 -0.52 -0.91 -18.19
CA VAL A 13 -0.35 -0.91 -16.73
C VAL A 13 0.62 -2.01 -16.33
N HIS A 14 1.18 -1.89 -15.14
CA HIS A 14 1.98 -2.96 -14.56
C HIS A 14 1.08 -4.16 -14.26
N GLY A 15 1.49 -5.37 -14.70
CA GLY A 15 0.92 -6.62 -14.25
C GLY A 15 1.41 -7.00 -12.85
N MET A 16 1.01 -8.16 -12.39
CA MET A 16 1.51 -8.74 -11.11
C MET A 16 2.98 -9.17 -11.20
N GLY A 17 3.50 -9.39 -12.40
CA GLY A 17 4.91 -9.65 -12.69
C GLY A 17 5.62 -8.44 -13.28
N LEU A 18 6.73 -8.69 -14.00
CA LEU A 18 7.54 -7.64 -14.63
C LEU A 18 6.93 -7.09 -15.95
N ALA A 19 5.92 -7.75 -16.49
CA ALA A 19 5.34 -7.39 -17.78
C ALA A 19 4.36 -6.20 -17.67
N MET A 20 4.35 -5.37 -18.72
CA MET A 20 3.30 -4.39 -18.92
C MET A 20 2.11 -5.06 -19.62
N GLU A 21 0.90 -4.81 -19.12
CA GLU A 21 -0.34 -5.47 -19.55
C GLU A 21 -1.39 -4.47 -20.03
N ALA A 22 -2.45 -4.98 -20.65
CA ALA A 22 -3.63 -4.16 -20.91
C ALA A 22 -4.30 -3.79 -19.58
N PRO A 23 -4.78 -2.55 -19.41
CA PRO A 23 -5.37 -2.15 -18.14
C PRO A 23 -6.69 -2.88 -17.88
N THR A 24 -6.84 -3.45 -16.69
CA THR A 24 -8.13 -3.94 -16.19
C THR A 24 -9.15 -2.79 -16.11
N TRP A 25 -8.67 -1.61 -15.72
CA TRP A 25 -9.46 -0.39 -15.60
C TRP A 25 -9.03 0.59 -16.69
N PRO A 26 -9.84 0.76 -17.79
CA PRO A 26 -9.47 1.67 -18.90
C PRO A 26 -9.17 3.08 -18.42
N ALA A 27 -8.35 3.81 -19.18
CA ALA A 27 -8.03 5.20 -18.89
C ALA A 27 -9.29 6.07 -18.77
N ILE A 28 -9.27 7.08 -17.90
CA ILE A 28 -10.35 8.06 -17.74
C ILE A 28 -10.40 8.92 -19.01
N THR A 29 -11.59 9.04 -19.61
CA THR A 29 -11.78 9.88 -20.82
C THR A 29 -12.04 11.34 -20.47
N PRO A 30 -11.88 12.29 -21.42
CA PRO A 30 -12.22 13.70 -21.19
C PRO A 30 -13.68 13.91 -20.79
N GLU A 31 -14.61 13.17 -21.39
CA GLU A 31 -16.06 13.24 -21.10
C GLU A 31 -16.35 12.75 -19.68
N GLU A 32 -15.72 11.65 -19.30
CA GLU A 32 -15.80 11.08 -17.95
C GLU A 32 -15.25 12.07 -16.91
N ALA A 33 -14.06 12.63 -17.16
CA ALA A 33 -13.46 13.65 -16.31
C ALA A 33 -14.36 14.89 -16.16
N ALA A 34 -14.98 15.36 -17.25
CA ALA A 34 -15.89 16.49 -17.20
C ALA A 34 -17.15 16.20 -16.37
N ALA A 35 -17.70 14.97 -16.49
CA ALA A 35 -18.85 14.55 -15.69
C ALA A 35 -18.51 14.51 -14.19
N VAL A 36 -17.33 14.01 -13.82
CA VAL A 36 -16.85 14.01 -12.44
C VAL A 36 -16.68 15.43 -11.93
N LEU A 37 -15.94 16.28 -12.66
CA LEU A 37 -15.60 17.63 -12.21
C LEU A 37 -16.81 18.55 -12.13
N ALA A 38 -17.92 18.25 -12.80
CA ALA A 38 -19.19 18.98 -12.66
C ALA A 38 -19.78 18.95 -11.24
N HIS A 39 -19.35 17.99 -10.39
CA HIS A 39 -19.74 17.92 -8.97
C HIS A 39 -18.90 18.84 -8.06
N TYR A 40 -17.83 19.42 -8.58
CA TYR A 40 -16.88 20.21 -7.81
C TYR A 40 -16.97 21.68 -8.21
N PRO A 41 -17.61 22.55 -7.40
CA PRO A 41 -17.86 23.96 -7.77
C PRO A 41 -16.59 24.78 -8.04
N GLN A 42 -15.48 24.36 -7.42
CA GLN A 42 -14.17 24.97 -7.59
C GLN A 42 -13.42 24.44 -8.84
N ALA A 43 -13.97 23.43 -9.51
CA ALA A 43 -13.34 22.90 -10.71
C ALA A 43 -13.50 23.88 -11.87
N ALA A 44 -12.39 24.12 -12.54
CA ALA A 44 -12.30 24.98 -13.69
C ALA A 44 -12.44 24.17 -14.99
N ARG A 45 -12.37 24.87 -16.11
CA ARG A 45 -12.45 24.24 -17.43
C ARG A 45 -11.23 23.31 -17.64
N ILE A 46 -11.49 22.08 -18.07
CA ILE A 46 -10.46 21.13 -18.49
C ILE A 46 -9.76 21.68 -19.74
N GLU A 47 -8.44 21.69 -19.72
CA GLU A 47 -7.61 22.06 -20.87
C GLU A 47 -6.99 20.83 -21.53
N ALA A 48 -6.50 19.86 -20.72
CA ALA A 48 -5.94 18.61 -21.24
C ALA A 48 -5.89 17.51 -20.16
N LEU A 49 -5.91 16.26 -20.59
CA LEU A 49 -5.46 15.12 -19.80
C LEU A 49 -3.97 14.90 -20.09
N ARG A 50 -3.13 14.91 -19.04
CA ARG A 50 -1.67 14.93 -19.21
C ARG A 50 -1.01 13.58 -18.98
N TRP A 51 -1.59 12.73 -18.16
CA TRP A 51 -0.97 11.48 -17.76
C TRP A 51 -2.03 10.51 -17.23
N HIS A 52 -1.80 9.23 -17.45
CA HIS A 52 -2.58 8.13 -16.89
C HIS A 52 -1.69 7.23 -16.05
N SER A 53 -2.20 6.79 -14.90
CA SER A 53 -1.48 5.92 -13.99
C SER A 53 -1.20 4.55 -14.63
N PRO A 54 0.03 4.05 -14.55
CA PRO A 54 0.34 2.67 -14.94
C PRO A 54 0.00 1.65 -13.84
N ARG A 55 -0.63 2.05 -12.73
CA ARG A 55 -0.94 1.16 -11.61
C ARG A 55 -2.21 0.34 -11.89
N PRO A 56 -2.26 -0.97 -11.50
CA PRO A 56 -3.31 -1.89 -11.98
C PRO A 56 -4.63 -1.81 -11.20
N PHE A 57 -4.63 -1.33 -9.96
CA PHE A 57 -5.79 -1.46 -9.06
C PHE A 57 -6.86 -0.37 -9.21
N SER A 58 -6.57 0.70 -9.94
CA SER A 58 -7.47 1.81 -10.19
C SER A 58 -7.06 2.55 -11.46
N ALA A 59 -7.94 3.37 -12.02
CA ALA A 59 -7.54 4.34 -13.05
C ALA A 59 -7.34 5.70 -12.41
N ALA A 60 -6.23 6.37 -12.74
CA ALA A 60 -5.98 7.74 -12.30
C ALA A 60 -5.42 8.57 -13.46
N THR A 61 -5.77 9.85 -13.50
CA THR A 61 -5.29 10.78 -14.52
C THR A 61 -4.97 12.14 -13.93
N LEU A 62 -3.92 12.78 -14.43
CA LEU A 62 -3.64 14.19 -14.19
C LEU A 62 -4.35 15.03 -15.24
N ILE A 63 -5.11 16.01 -14.77
CA ILE A 63 -5.92 16.90 -15.58
C ILE A 63 -5.40 18.33 -15.40
N ASP A 64 -5.05 18.95 -16.53
CA ASP A 64 -4.73 20.37 -16.58
C ASP A 64 -6.05 21.16 -16.68
N THR A 65 -6.21 22.11 -15.78
CA THR A 65 -7.38 22.99 -15.76
C THR A 65 -6.93 24.45 -15.69
N THR A 66 -7.84 25.39 -15.97
CA THR A 66 -7.55 26.83 -15.88
C THR A 66 -7.17 27.30 -14.45
N GLU A 67 -7.40 26.48 -13.41
CA GLU A 67 -7.08 26.76 -12.01
C GLU A 67 -5.95 25.87 -11.46
N GLY A 68 -5.24 25.15 -12.36
CA GLY A 68 -4.13 24.26 -12.01
C GLY A 68 -4.40 22.79 -12.25
N MET A 69 -3.45 21.96 -11.85
CA MET A 69 -3.53 20.52 -12.10
C MET A 69 -4.26 19.78 -10.99
N LEU A 70 -5.13 18.86 -11.42
CA LEU A 70 -5.89 17.96 -10.57
C LEU A 70 -5.51 16.50 -10.86
N LEU A 71 -5.55 15.67 -9.85
CA LEU A 71 -5.57 14.21 -9.97
C LEU A 71 -7.01 13.74 -9.82
N VAL A 72 -7.55 13.06 -10.81
CA VAL A 72 -8.82 12.33 -10.70
C VAL A 72 -8.50 10.85 -10.65
N LYS A 73 -9.01 10.16 -9.62
CA LYS A 73 -8.85 8.71 -9.44
C LYS A 73 -10.23 8.04 -9.46
N ARG A 74 -10.34 6.95 -10.22
CA ARG A 74 -11.56 6.14 -10.36
C ARG A 74 -11.33 4.76 -9.80
N HIS A 75 -12.24 4.32 -8.96
CA HIS A 75 -12.30 2.96 -8.41
C HIS A 75 -13.57 2.24 -8.88
N ASP A 76 -13.47 0.94 -9.10
CA ASP A 76 -14.67 0.11 -9.17
C ASP A 76 -15.40 0.14 -7.80
N ARG A 77 -16.72 0.26 -7.79
CA ARG A 77 -17.51 0.34 -6.54
C ARG A 77 -17.42 -0.90 -5.68
N ARG A 78 -17.09 -2.07 -6.27
CA ARG A 78 -16.80 -3.29 -5.50
C ARG A 78 -15.52 -3.19 -4.70
N VAL A 79 -14.56 -2.36 -5.15
CA VAL A 79 -13.27 -2.12 -4.45
C VAL A 79 -13.40 -0.98 -3.46
N ARG A 80 -13.97 0.15 -3.90
CA ARG A 80 -14.13 1.35 -3.05
C ARG A 80 -15.50 1.98 -3.26
N THR A 81 -16.28 2.03 -2.19
CA THR A 81 -17.48 2.86 -2.13
C THR A 81 -17.15 4.29 -1.75
N ALA A 82 -18.05 5.24 -1.99
CA ALA A 82 -17.88 6.61 -1.53
C ALA A 82 -17.72 6.70 0.00
N ALA A 83 -18.45 5.88 0.76
CA ALA A 83 -18.31 5.78 2.20
C ALA A 83 -16.93 5.25 2.62
N GLY A 84 -16.40 4.23 1.91
CA GLY A 84 -15.07 3.66 2.15
C GLY A 84 -13.95 4.66 1.86
N LEU A 85 -14.07 5.47 0.79
CA LEU A 85 -13.14 6.57 0.52
C LEU A 85 -13.27 7.69 1.58
N ALA A 86 -14.47 7.97 2.05
CA ALA A 86 -14.65 8.98 3.09
C ALA A 86 -13.97 8.59 4.42
N GLU A 87 -13.82 7.29 4.73
CA GLU A 87 -13.02 6.84 5.89
C GLU A 87 -11.55 7.22 5.73
N GLU A 88 -10.98 6.92 4.58
CA GLU A 88 -9.60 7.26 4.20
C GLU A 88 -9.38 8.78 4.20
N HIS A 89 -10.27 9.54 3.56
CA HIS A 89 -10.17 10.99 3.45
C HIS A 89 -10.28 11.71 4.81
N ARG A 90 -11.01 11.14 5.78
CA ARG A 90 -11.00 11.67 7.16
C ARG A 90 -9.64 11.52 7.83
N PHE A 91 -8.95 10.41 7.58
CA PHE A 91 -7.60 10.23 8.08
C PHE A 91 -6.61 11.19 7.42
N ILE A 92 -6.66 11.34 6.09
CA ILE A 92 -5.85 12.33 5.36
C ILE A 92 -6.10 13.75 5.89
N ALA A 93 -7.37 14.12 6.14
CA ALA A 93 -7.70 15.43 6.69
C ALA A 93 -7.14 15.65 8.11
N HIS A 94 -7.13 14.60 8.96
CA HIS A 94 -6.49 14.65 10.27
C HIS A 94 -4.97 14.87 10.14
N LEU A 95 -4.31 14.12 9.26
CA LEU A 95 -2.88 14.27 8.98
C LEU A 95 -2.53 15.67 8.47
N ALA A 96 -3.33 16.20 7.55
CA ALA A 96 -3.16 17.55 7.02
C ALA A 96 -3.30 18.60 8.12
N ALA A 97 -4.29 18.47 9.02
CA ALA A 97 -4.48 19.35 10.16
C ALA A 97 -3.33 19.29 11.16
N ALA A 98 -2.65 18.15 11.26
CA ALA A 98 -1.42 17.97 12.05
C ALA A 98 -0.14 18.44 11.31
N GLY A 99 -0.26 18.97 10.08
CA GLY A 99 0.85 19.51 9.30
C GLY A 99 1.64 18.46 8.51
N ALA A 100 1.13 17.22 8.38
CA ALA A 100 1.76 16.21 7.53
C ALA A 100 1.62 16.58 6.05
N PRO A 101 2.64 16.29 5.22
CA PRO A 101 2.62 16.60 3.79
C PRO A 101 1.82 15.55 3.02
N VAL A 102 0.52 15.69 2.99
CA VAL A 102 -0.44 14.80 2.33
C VAL A 102 -1.24 15.54 1.25
N PRO A 103 -1.90 14.85 0.30
CA PRO A 103 -2.70 15.48 -0.74
C PRO A 103 -3.88 16.29 -0.19
N GLU A 104 -4.22 17.37 -0.89
CA GLU A 104 -5.46 18.11 -0.68
C GLU A 104 -6.61 17.42 -1.41
N ILE A 105 -7.52 16.84 -0.64
CA ILE A 105 -8.74 16.19 -1.17
C ILE A 105 -9.80 17.26 -1.43
N TRP A 106 -10.31 17.33 -2.66
CA TRP A 106 -11.38 18.24 -3.00
C TRP A 106 -12.74 17.71 -2.55
N ARG A 107 -13.64 18.62 -2.26
CA ARG A 107 -15.01 18.31 -1.86
C ARG A 107 -16.01 18.78 -2.91
N THR A 108 -17.07 18.00 -3.09
CA THR A 108 -18.20 18.37 -3.94
C THR A 108 -18.94 19.60 -3.41
N GLY A 109 -19.84 20.13 -4.18
CA GLY A 109 -20.75 21.20 -3.74
C GLY A 109 -21.63 20.81 -2.53
N GLU A 110 -21.82 19.52 -2.29
CA GLU A 110 -22.56 18.96 -1.15
C GLU A 110 -21.65 18.65 0.05
N GLY A 111 -20.32 18.89 -0.08
CA GLY A 111 -19.33 18.65 0.98
C GLY A 111 -18.78 17.23 1.01
N GLU A 112 -19.18 16.35 0.09
CA GLU A 112 -18.67 14.98 0.01
C GLU A 112 -17.25 14.95 -0.55
N SER A 113 -16.44 14.01 -0.11
CA SER A 113 -15.04 13.86 -0.55
C SER A 113 -14.87 12.86 -1.70
N ALA A 114 -15.94 12.22 -2.13
CA ALA A 114 -15.97 11.28 -3.25
C ALA A 114 -17.33 11.30 -3.93
N VAL A 115 -17.38 10.96 -5.22
CA VAL A 115 -18.59 10.90 -6.04
C VAL A 115 -18.77 9.48 -6.57
N ALA A 116 -20.00 8.96 -6.45
CA ALA A 116 -20.38 7.70 -7.08
C ALA A 116 -21.15 7.98 -8.39
N LEU A 117 -20.61 7.54 -9.54
CA LEU A 117 -21.21 7.66 -10.84
C LEU A 117 -21.24 6.27 -11.52
N GLY A 118 -22.42 5.75 -11.80
CA GLY A 118 -22.57 4.39 -12.35
C GLY A 118 -21.95 3.34 -11.45
N GLU A 119 -21.10 2.49 -12.00
CA GLU A 119 -20.40 1.42 -11.28
C GLU A 119 -19.04 1.87 -10.70
N ALA A 120 -18.75 3.16 -10.75
CA ALA A 120 -17.46 3.69 -10.27
C ALA A 120 -17.64 4.70 -9.14
N THR A 121 -16.60 4.85 -8.35
CA THR A 121 -16.42 5.90 -7.34
C THR A 121 -15.20 6.72 -7.70
N TYR A 122 -15.32 8.03 -7.61
CA TYR A 122 -14.28 8.99 -7.98
C TYR A 122 -13.89 9.85 -6.80
N GLU A 123 -12.61 10.17 -6.76
CA GLU A 123 -12.02 11.17 -5.88
C GLU A 123 -11.21 12.18 -6.69
N VAL A 124 -11.16 13.41 -6.22
CA VAL A 124 -10.42 14.50 -6.87
C VAL A 124 -9.46 15.11 -5.87
N HIS A 125 -8.21 15.20 -6.26
CA HIS A 125 -7.16 15.80 -5.46
C HIS A 125 -6.54 16.98 -6.23
N ARG A 126 -6.07 18.01 -5.51
CA ARG A 126 -5.09 18.91 -6.10
C ARG A 126 -3.81 18.12 -6.37
N GLN A 127 -3.12 18.38 -7.49
CA GLN A 127 -1.82 17.78 -7.72
C GLN A 127 -0.91 18.07 -6.52
N ALA A 128 -0.40 17.02 -5.91
CA ALA A 128 0.51 17.14 -4.78
C ALA A 128 1.90 17.62 -5.23
N PRO A 129 2.58 18.45 -4.43
CA PRO A 129 3.92 18.92 -4.76
C PRO A 129 4.98 17.82 -4.60
N GLY A 130 6.01 17.88 -5.45
CA GLY A 130 7.14 16.95 -5.48
C GLY A 130 7.23 16.18 -6.79
N ASP A 131 8.34 15.51 -6.97
CA ASP A 131 8.66 14.73 -8.18
C ASP A 131 8.45 13.23 -7.92
N ASP A 132 7.80 12.54 -8.86
CA ASP A 132 7.71 11.08 -8.86
C ASP A 132 9.01 10.50 -9.43
N LEU A 133 10.01 10.34 -8.57
CA LEU A 133 11.31 9.77 -8.95
C LEU A 133 11.24 8.28 -9.25
N TYR A 134 10.16 7.60 -8.88
CA TYR A 134 9.96 6.15 -9.06
C TYR A 134 8.89 5.80 -10.10
N ARG A 135 8.48 6.77 -10.94
CA ARG A 135 7.43 6.60 -11.97
C ARG A 135 7.68 5.44 -12.93
N ASP A 136 8.95 5.19 -13.25
CA ASP A 136 9.39 4.16 -14.20
C ASP A 136 9.74 2.84 -13.52
N ARG A 137 9.40 2.68 -12.24
CA ARG A 137 9.62 1.47 -11.46
C ARG A 137 8.31 0.83 -11.05
N LEU A 138 8.34 -0.49 -10.94
CA LEU A 138 7.26 -1.25 -10.33
C LEU A 138 7.12 -0.87 -8.84
N SER A 139 5.93 -1.04 -8.29
CA SER A 139 5.72 -1.00 -6.84
C SER A 139 6.56 -2.09 -6.17
N TRP A 140 6.88 -1.91 -4.90
CA TRP A 140 7.65 -2.88 -4.10
C TRP A 140 9.05 -3.17 -4.66
N THR A 141 9.69 -2.16 -5.20
CA THR A 141 11.12 -2.22 -5.55
C THR A 141 11.93 -1.47 -4.49
N PRO A 142 13.19 -1.89 -4.26
CA PRO A 142 14.08 -1.22 -3.31
C PRO A 142 14.27 0.27 -3.61
N PHE A 143 14.59 1.03 -2.57
CA PHE A 143 15.01 2.42 -2.74
C PHE A 143 16.26 2.52 -3.63
N ARG A 144 16.37 3.63 -4.38
CA ARG A 144 17.52 3.89 -5.26
C ARG A 144 18.83 4.13 -4.48
N SER A 145 18.72 4.54 -3.21
CA SER A 145 19.86 4.86 -2.36
C SER A 145 19.52 4.73 -0.88
N LEU A 146 20.54 4.59 -0.05
CA LEU A 146 20.40 4.62 1.40
C LEU A 146 19.89 5.98 1.90
N ALA A 147 20.19 7.08 1.20
CA ALA A 147 19.65 8.40 1.50
C ALA A 147 18.12 8.44 1.33
N HIS A 148 17.60 7.85 0.24
CA HIS A 148 16.15 7.72 0.03
C HIS A 148 15.50 6.84 1.11
N ALA A 149 16.10 5.71 1.47
CA ALA A 149 15.60 4.85 2.55
C ALA A 149 15.53 5.62 3.88
N HIS A 150 16.59 6.37 4.22
CA HIS A 150 16.63 7.21 5.41
C HIS A 150 15.54 8.29 5.39
N ALA A 151 15.42 9.04 4.29
CA ALA A 151 14.42 10.10 4.15
C ALA A 151 12.98 9.55 4.24
N ALA A 152 12.74 8.35 3.69
CA ALA A 152 11.46 7.65 3.82
C ALA A 152 11.18 7.26 5.28
N GLY A 153 12.19 6.78 6.02
CA GLY A 153 12.07 6.50 7.45
C GLY A 153 11.74 7.74 8.29
N VAL A 154 12.41 8.87 8.03
CA VAL A 154 12.10 10.18 8.64
C VAL A 154 10.65 10.57 8.38
N SER A 155 10.17 10.40 7.14
CA SER A 155 8.83 10.77 6.76
C SER A 155 7.77 9.85 7.39
N LEU A 156 8.02 8.54 7.47
CA LEU A 156 7.14 7.59 8.12
C LEU A 156 6.97 7.90 9.62
N ALA A 157 8.06 8.20 10.33
CA ALA A 157 8.00 8.57 11.73
C ALA A 157 7.21 9.87 11.96
N ARG A 158 7.37 10.87 11.09
CA ARG A 158 6.58 12.11 11.12
C ARG A 158 5.10 11.86 10.86
N LEU A 159 4.77 10.96 9.91
CA LEU A 159 3.40 10.55 9.64
C LEU A 159 2.77 9.89 10.89
N HIS A 160 3.50 8.99 11.56
CA HIS A 160 3.01 8.36 12.79
C HIS A 160 2.78 9.37 13.91
N LEU A 161 3.65 10.36 14.07
CA LEU A 161 3.42 11.44 15.04
C LEU A 161 2.19 12.27 14.68
N ALA A 162 1.98 12.56 13.39
CA ALA A 162 0.78 13.26 12.92
C ALA A 162 -0.50 12.45 13.06
N SER A 163 -0.40 11.11 13.08
CA SER A 163 -1.54 10.19 13.29
C SER A 163 -2.04 10.15 14.74
N LEU A 164 -1.23 10.63 15.68
CA LEU A 164 -1.61 10.63 17.10
C LEU A 164 -2.93 11.38 17.34
N GLY A 165 -3.80 10.79 18.15
CA GLY A 165 -5.12 11.35 18.45
C GLY A 165 -6.20 11.03 17.40
N TYR A 166 -5.89 10.40 16.28
CA TYR A 166 -6.92 9.89 15.38
C TYR A 166 -7.52 8.60 15.91
N GLY A 167 -8.73 8.69 16.46
CA GLY A 167 -9.38 7.61 17.21
C GLY A 167 -10.45 6.84 16.45
N ALA A 168 -10.48 6.88 15.11
CA ALA A 168 -11.46 6.11 14.34
C ALA A 168 -11.31 4.59 14.54
N PRO A 169 -12.41 3.81 14.45
CA PRO A 169 -12.33 2.35 14.45
C PRO A 169 -11.57 1.85 13.21
N PRO A 170 -11.16 0.57 13.17
CA PRO A 170 -10.69 -0.05 11.94
C PRO A 170 -11.70 0.08 10.82
N ARG A 171 -11.23 0.10 9.58
CA ARG A 171 -12.10 0.20 8.39
C ARG A 171 -13.02 -1.02 8.25
N ALA A 172 -14.13 -0.81 7.59
CA ALA A 172 -15.00 -1.91 7.19
C ALA A 172 -14.28 -2.85 6.21
N VAL A 173 -14.69 -4.11 6.18
CA VAL A 173 -14.15 -5.13 5.27
C VAL A 173 -14.34 -4.70 3.81
N GLN A 174 -13.24 -4.55 3.10
CA GLN A 174 -13.18 -4.15 1.68
C GLN A 174 -12.07 -4.93 0.97
N PRO A 175 -12.18 -5.20 -0.34
CA PRO A 175 -11.04 -5.66 -1.13
C PRO A 175 -9.87 -4.66 -1.06
N LEU A 176 -8.65 -5.16 -1.09
CA LEU A 176 -7.42 -4.36 -1.05
C LEU A 176 -7.36 -3.37 0.13
N VAL A 177 -7.88 -3.75 1.28
CA VAL A 177 -7.61 -3.11 2.57
C VAL A 177 -6.97 -4.16 3.46
N ALA A 178 -5.73 -3.92 3.83
CA ALA A 178 -5.00 -4.75 4.78
C ALA A 178 -5.31 -4.24 6.18
N SER A 179 -6.24 -4.90 6.85
CA SER A 179 -6.42 -4.70 8.29
C SER A 179 -5.30 -5.43 9.06
N PHE A 180 -5.16 -5.11 10.32
CA PHE A 180 -4.23 -5.78 11.23
C PHE A 180 -4.98 -6.82 12.07
N GLY A 181 -5.88 -7.58 11.42
CA GLY A 181 -6.82 -8.46 12.10
C GLY A 181 -6.28 -9.86 12.38
N ILE A 182 -5.46 -10.40 11.48
CA ILE A 182 -4.93 -11.77 11.57
C ILE A 182 -3.76 -11.80 12.55
N LEU A 183 -2.73 -11.00 12.33
CA LEU A 183 -1.51 -11.05 13.15
C LEU A 183 -1.72 -10.56 14.58
N SER A 184 -2.64 -9.65 14.82
CA SER A 184 -2.95 -9.15 16.15
C SER A 184 -3.85 -10.07 16.98
N ALA A 185 -4.44 -11.10 16.36
CA ALA A 185 -5.31 -12.03 17.03
C ALA A 185 -4.52 -12.99 17.95
N THR A 186 -5.15 -13.38 19.05
CA THR A 186 -4.60 -14.39 19.97
C THR A 186 -4.44 -15.75 19.26
N ASP A 187 -5.34 -16.05 18.34
CA ASP A 187 -5.28 -17.21 17.44
C ASP A 187 -5.31 -16.72 16.00
N PRO A 188 -4.14 -16.52 15.35
CA PRO A 188 -4.06 -16.05 13.98
C PRO A 188 -4.71 -17.01 12.97
N MET A 189 -4.73 -18.32 13.25
CA MET A 189 -5.35 -19.28 12.35
C MET A 189 -6.87 -19.17 12.37
N ALA A 190 -7.48 -19.05 13.55
CA ALA A 190 -8.92 -18.82 13.69
C ALA A 190 -9.31 -17.48 13.06
N ALA A 191 -8.50 -16.42 13.22
CA ALA A 191 -8.71 -15.13 12.58
C ALA A 191 -8.62 -15.22 11.04
N ALA A 192 -7.65 -15.95 10.50
CA ALA A 192 -7.54 -16.20 9.05
C ALA A 192 -8.75 -17.00 8.52
N GLU A 193 -9.24 -18.00 9.27
CA GLU A 193 -10.46 -18.71 8.88
C GLU A 193 -11.69 -17.80 8.85
N ALA A 194 -11.85 -16.94 9.84
CA ALA A 194 -12.93 -15.94 9.86
C ALA A 194 -12.77 -14.93 8.71
N TYR A 195 -11.54 -14.50 8.42
CA TYR A 195 -11.24 -13.61 7.30
C TYR A 195 -11.64 -14.21 5.96
N VAL A 196 -11.28 -15.48 5.71
CA VAL A 196 -11.65 -16.21 4.49
C VAL A 196 -13.15 -16.44 4.42
N ALA A 197 -13.79 -16.82 5.53
CA ALA A 197 -15.25 -17.07 5.57
C ALA A 197 -16.07 -15.82 5.26
N ALA A 198 -15.59 -14.64 5.62
CA ALA A 198 -16.24 -13.35 5.33
C ALA A 198 -16.10 -12.92 3.85
N ARG A 199 -15.31 -13.63 3.03
CA ARG A 199 -15.01 -13.32 1.62
C ARG A 199 -15.31 -14.50 0.70
N PRO A 200 -16.53 -14.58 0.14
CA PRO A 200 -16.95 -15.75 -0.62
C PRO A 200 -16.06 -16.09 -1.84
N ALA A 201 -15.53 -15.08 -2.54
CA ALA A 201 -14.65 -15.30 -3.68
C ALA A 201 -13.29 -15.86 -3.24
N LEU A 202 -12.70 -15.33 -2.19
CA LEU A 202 -11.49 -15.87 -1.57
C LEU A 202 -11.70 -17.31 -1.09
N ALA A 203 -12.81 -17.58 -0.40
CA ALA A 203 -13.14 -18.91 0.07
C ALA A 203 -13.27 -19.93 -1.08
N ALA A 204 -13.93 -19.53 -2.18
CA ALA A 204 -14.08 -20.35 -3.38
C ALA A 204 -12.73 -20.59 -4.08
N PHE A 205 -11.88 -19.56 -4.18
CA PHE A 205 -10.53 -19.70 -4.73
C PHE A 205 -9.69 -20.69 -3.92
N LEU A 206 -9.67 -20.52 -2.60
CA LEU A 206 -8.85 -21.33 -1.69
C LEU A 206 -9.39 -22.76 -1.48
N ALA A 207 -10.63 -23.06 -1.84
CA ALA A 207 -11.22 -24.40 -1.66
C ALA A 207 -10.43 -25.52 -2.38
N GLY A 208 -9.75 -25.19 -3.49
CA GLY A 208 -8.89 -26.11 -4.24
C GLY A 208 -7.46 -26.25 -3.68
N HIS A 209 -7.10 -25.49 -2.66
CA HIS A 209 -5.75 -25.40 -2.10
C HIS A 209 -5.73 -25.89 -0.66
N ALA A 210 -4.64 -26.51 -0.23
CA ALA A 210 -4.48 -26.93 1.16
C ALA A 210 -4.14 -25.75 2.10
N TRP A 211 -4.85 -24.64 1.94
CA TRP A 211 -4.52 -23.34 2.52
C TRP A 211 -4.45 -23.35 4.06
N ARG A 212 -5.38 -24.06 4.73
CA ARG A 212 -5.34 -24.19 6.20
C ARG A 212 -4.05 -24.81 6.69
N ARG A 213 -3.63 -25.89 6.03
CA ARG A 213 -2.37 -26.56 6.38
C ARG A 213 -1.17 -25.65 6.12
N ARG A 214 -1.16 -24.93 4.99
CA ARG A 214 -0.06 -24.00 4.65
C ARG A 214 0.02 -22.85 5.64
N LEU A 215 -1.07 -22.15 5.92
CA LEU A 215 -1.08 -21.07 6.91
C LEU A 215 -0.78 -21.57 8.33
N SER A 216 -1.33 -22.71 8.75
CA SER A 216 -0.96 -23.32 10.04
C SER A 216 0.54 -23.58 10.16
N SER A 217 1.17 -24.06 9.08
CA SER A 217 2.62 -24.27 9.05
C SER A 217 3.40 -22.97 9.17
N LEU A 218 2.97 -21.90 8.48
CA LEU A 218 3.59 -20.58 8.57
C LEU A 218 3.45 -19.98 9.98
N PHE A 219 2.25 -20.04 10.55
CA PHE A 219 2.02 -19.54 11.91
C PHE A 219 2.74 -20.36 12.97
N ALA A 220 2.93 -21.67 12.77
CA ALA A 220 3.74 -22.50 13.65
C ALA A 220 5.23 -22.15 13.56
N ALA A 221 5.72 -21.82 12.35
CA ALA A 221 7.12 -21.46 12.15
C ALA A 221 7.48 -20.06 12.69
N TRP A 222 6.58 -19.08 12.54
CA TRP A 222 6.88 -17.67 12.77
C TRP A 222 5.97 -16.98 13.79
N GLY A 223 4.83 -17.56 14.12
CA GLY A 223 3.81 -16.95 14.99
C GLY A 223 4.04 -17.15 16.48
N GLU A 224 5.01 -17.98 16.88
CA GLU A 224 5.25 -18.25 18.30
C GLU A 224 5.67 -16.97 19.03
N GLY A 225 4.90 -16.58 20.03
CA GLY A 225 5.15 -15.38 20.82
C GLY A 225 4.75 -14.05 20.15
N LEU A 226 4.36 -14.06 18.87
CA LEU A 226 4.03 -12.85 18.11
C LEU A 226 2.92 -12.03 18.78
N ALA A 227 1.85 -12.67 19.25
CA ALA A 227 0.76 -11.97 19.95
C ALA A 227 1.25 -11.17 21.17
N ARG A 228 2.27 -11.65 21.90
CA ARG A 228 2.86 -10.93 23.03
C ARG A 228 3.65 -9.70 22.61
N HIS A 229 4.37 -9.78 21.49
CA HIS A 229 5.08 -8.64 20.91
C HIS A 229 4.12 -7.55 20.45
N ILE A 230 3.03 -7.96 19.78
CA ILE A 230 2.02 -7.05 19.23
C ILE A 230 1.18 -6.40 20.36
N ALA A 231 0.77 -7.17 21.36
CA ALA A 231 -0.08 -6.67 22.45
C ALA A 231 0.53 -5.49 23.24
N GLY A 232 1.85 -5.36 23.23
CA GLY A 232 2.57 -4.23 23.83
C GLY A 232 2.62 -2.97 22.96
N GLN A 233 2.21 -3.04 21.68
CA GLN A 233 2.30 -1.92 20.75
C GLN A 233 1.05 -1.03 20.83
N PRO A 234 1.20 0.29 21.04
CA PRO A 234 0.05 1.21 21.03
C PRO A 234 -0.67 1.17 19.67
N PRO A 235 -2.01 1.09 19.66
CA PRO A 235 -2.77 1.14 18.42
C PRO A 235 -2.64 2.53 17.78
N LEU A 236 -2.47 2.53 16.45
CA LEU A 236 -2.31 3.74 15.66
C LEU A 236 -2.96 3.52 14.29
N TRP A 237 -3.54 4.58 13.71
CA TRP A 237 -3.84 4.58 12.28
C TRP A 237 -2.55 4.82 11.51
N THR A 238 -2.28 3.97 10.52
CA THR A 238 -1.02 3.91 9.78
C THR A 238 -1.28 3.85 8.28
N HIS A 239 -0.24 4.00 7.48
CA HIS A 239 -0.32 4.01 6.02
C HIS A 239 -0.56 2.62 5.43
N ASN A 240 0.15 1.62 5.93
CA ASN A 240 0.12 0.20 5.54
C ASN A 240 0.48 -0.10 4.06
N ASP A 241 0.98 0.89 3.33
CA ASP A 241 1.42 0.77 1.94
C ASP A 241 2.69 1.58 1.66
N TRP A 242 3.65 1.51 2.58
CA TRP A 242 4.85 2.33 2.51
C TRP A 242 5.86 1.78 1.52
N HIS A 243 5.95 2.43 0.35
CA HIS A 243 6.94 2.11 -0.67
C HIS A 243 7.27 3.35 -1.53
N PRO A 244 8.40 3.34 -2.29
CA PRO A 244 8.92 4.53 -2.96
C PRO A 244 7.95 5.23 -3.91
N SER A 245 7.08 4.49 -4.58
CA SER A 245 6.12 5.04 -5.54
C SER A 245 4.85 5.63 -4.91
N ASN A 246 4.73 5.60 -3.58
CA ASN A 246 3.73 6.33 -2.79
C ASN A 246 4.32 7.60 -2.14
N LEU A 247 5.52 7.99 -2.57
CA LEU A 247 6.25 9.15 -2.07
C LEU A 247 6.61 10.08 -3.23
N LEU A 248 6.31 11.37 -3.11
CA LEU A 248 6.87 12.40 -3.97
C LEU A 248 8.07 13.05 -3.29
N TRP A 249 9.07 13.40 -4.08
CA TRP A 249 10.37 13.81 -3.60
C TRP A 249 10.65 15.27 -3.88
N ALA A 250 11.42 15.91 -3.02
CA ALA A 250 11.98 17.22 -3.23
C ALA A 250 13.35 17.13 -3.92
N ALA A 251 13.84 18.23 -4.43
CA ALA A 251 15.15 18.28 -5.12
C ALA A 251 16.36 17.95 -4.21
N ASP A 252 16.19 18.02 -2.90
CA ASP A 252 17.19 17.63 -1.89
C ASP A 252 17.05 16.18 -1.44
N GLU A 253 16.32 15.36 -2.18
CA GLU A 253 16.06 13.95 -1.90
C GLU A 253 15.27 13.67 -0.61
N THR A 254 14.62 14.68 -0.02
CA THR A 254 13.67 14.48 1.07
C THR A 254 12.26 14.17 0.54
N VAL A 255 11.44 13.50 1.35
CA VAL A 255 10.04 13.24 0.98
C VAL A 255 9.23 14.54 1.07
N ARG A 256 8.63 14.94 -0.05
CA ARG A 256 7.82 16.15 -0.16
C ARG A 256 6.35 15.92 0.08
N THR A 257 5.82 14.76 -0.34
CA THR A 257 4.42 14.37 -0.13
C THR A 257 4.33 12.85 0.06
N VAL A 258 3.48 12.43 0.98
CA VAL A 258 3.04 11.04 1.15
C VAL A 258 1.64 10.94 0.60
N PHE A 259 1.37 9.98 -0.28
CA PHE A 259 0.06 9.80 -0.91
C PHE A 259 -0.33 8.32 -1.04
N ASP A 260 -1.49 8.04 -1.59
CA ASP A 260 -2.12 6.72 -1.72
C ASP A 260 -2.35 6.01 -0.37
N PHE A 261 -3.33 6.54 0.35
CA PHE A 261 -3.77 6.00 1.65
C PHE A 261 -4.80 4.87 1.51
N GLY A 262 -4.90 4.25 0.34
CA GLY A 262 -5.87 3.19 0.05
C GLY A 262 -5.81 2.00 1.00
N LEU A 263 -4.64 1.70 1.57
CA LEU A 263 -4.44 0.65 2.58
C LEU A 263 -4.41 1.17 4.03
N ALA A 264 -4.54 2.49 4.23
CA ALA A 264 -4.49 3.05 5.58
C ALA A 264 -5.60 2.47 6.46
N ASP A 265 -5.24 2.02 7.65
CA ASP A 265 -6.15 1.43 8.62
C ASP A 265 -5.54 1.49 10.03
N ARG A 266 -6.30 1.08 11.02
CA ARG A 266 -5.85 1.00 12.40
C ARG A 266 -4.97 -0.23 12.60
N SER A 267 -3.68 -0.01 12.82
CA SER A 267 -2.69 -1.03 13.17
C SER A 267 -1.81 -0.55 14.34
N CYS A 268 -0.49 -0.57 14.19
CA CYS A 268 0.48 0.05 15.10
C CYS A 268 1.73 0.47 14.32
N ALA A 269 2.53 1.37 14.90
CA ALA A 269 3.74 1.88 14.26
C ALA A 269 4.75 0.77 13.90
N ALA A 270 4.87 -0.25 14.75
CA ALA A 270 5.75 -1.40 14.49
C ALA A 270 5.30 -2.20 13.26
N HIS A 271 3.97 -2.36 13.05
CA HIS A 271 3.42 -3.05 11.90
C HIS A 271 3.70 -2.29 10.60
N ASP A 272 3.44 -0.99 10.58
CA ASP A 272 3.66 -0.16 9.39
C ASP A 272 5.15 -0.08 9.01
N LEU A 273 6.05 -0.03 10.01
CA LEU A 273 7.49 -0.07 9.77
C LEU A 273 7.95 -1.46 9.28
N ALA A 274 7.33 -2.55 9.76
CA ALA A 274 7.59 -3.90 9.23
C ALA A 274 7.14 -4.02 7.76
N ILE A 275 5.95 -3.48 7.40
CA ILE A 275 5.50 -3.38 6.01
C ILE A 275 6.49 -2.57 5.17
N ALA A 276 6.93 -1.41 5.68
CA ALA A 276 7.88 -0.57 4.96
C ALA A 276 9.19 -1.30 4.67
N ILE A 277 9.72 -2.06 5.61
CA ILE A 277 10.92 -2.90 5.42
C ILE A 277 10.65 -4.01 4.40
N GLU A 278 9.56 -4.75 4.57
CA GLU A 278 9.18 -5.86 3.68
C GLU A 278 9.06 -5.41 2.23
N ARG A 279 8.47 -4.24 1.99
CA ARG A 279 8.23 -3.71 0.63
C ARG A 279 9.43 -3.02 -0.01
N THR A 280 10.44 -2.60 0.77
CA THR A 280 11.50 -1.72 0.26
C THR A 280 12.92 -2.23 0.47
N ALA A 281 13.11 -3.27 1.29
CA ALA A 281 14.42 -3.85 1.52
C ALA A 281 14.64 -5.16 0.73
N PHE A 282 13.74 -5.49 -0.18
CA PHE A 282 13.80 -6.73 -0.95
C PHE A 282 13.45 -6.48 -2.41
N ALA A 283 14.20 -7.11 -3.31
CA ALA A 283 13.88 -7.20 -4.73
C ALA A 283 12.96 -8.42 -4.98
N TRP A 284 11.75 -8.41 -4.39
CA TRP A 284 10.82 -9.54 -4.45
C TRP A 284 10.48 -10.01 -5.86
N LEU A 285 10.51 -9.10 -6.83
CA LEU A 285 10.23 -9.42 -8.23
C LEU A 285 11.32 -10.29 -8.88
N ASP A 286 12.47 -10.42 -8.23
CA ASP A 286 13.59 -11.29 -8.65
C ASP A 286 13.56 -12.66 -7.94
N LEU A 287 12.59 -12.90 -7.05
CA LEU A 287 12.45 -14.18 -6.34
C LEU A 287 12.11 -15.30 -7.34
N GLY A 288 12.88 -16.37 -7.29
CA GLY A 288 12.75 -17.51 -8.21
C GLY A 288 13.61 -17.41 -9.48
N GLU A 289 14.33 -16.30 -9.68
CA GLU A 289 15.21 -16.09 -10.86
C GLU A 289 16.62 -16.69 -10.67
N GLY A 290 16.85 -17.47 -9.62
CA GLY A 290 18.09 -18.22 -9.38
C GLY A 290 19.16 -17.47 -8.56
N HIS A 291 18.83 -16.34 -7.96
CA HIS A 291 19.69 -15.57 -7.05
C HIS A 291 18.94 -15.10 -5.81
N ASP A 292 18.05 -15.92 -5.32
CA ASP A 292 17.18 -15.63 -4.18
C ASP A 292 17.92 -15.21 -2.90
N ASP A 293 19.18 -15.63 -2.73
CA ASP A 293 20.01 -15.24 -1.61
C ASP A 293 20.44 -13.77 -1.64
N ALA A 294 20.32 -13.11 -2.80
CA ALA A 294 20.79 -11.73 -3.04
C ALA A 294 19.66 -10.70 -3.12
N ILE A 295 18.39 -11.09 -2.95
CA ILE A 295 17.26 -10.16 -3.11
C ILE A 295 17.11 -9.19 -1.94
N ALA A 296 17.68 -9.50 -0.76
CA ALA A 296 17.59 -8.65 0.43
C ALA A 296 18.70 -7.59 0.47
N ASP A 297 18.32 -6.37 0.90
CA ASP A 297 19.23 -5.26 1.18
C ASP A 297 19.12 -4.85 2.66
N PRO A 298 19.88 -5.49 3.56
CA PRO A 298 19.89 -5.12 4.98
C PRO A 298 20.33 -3.68 5.23
N ALA A 299 21.22 -3.14 4.40
CA ALA A 299 21.70 -1.77 4.55
C ALA A 299 20.56 -0.76 4.29
N SER A 300 19.69 -1.02 3.29
CA SER A 300 18.50 -0.23 3.03
C SER A 300 17.50 -0.30 4.20
N ALA A 301 17.23 -1.50 4.73
CA ALA A 301 16.38 -1.68 5.91
C ALA A 301 16.92 -0.91 7.12
N LEU A 302 18.22 -1.02 7.40
CA LEU A 302 18.87 -0.32 8.50
C LEU A 302 18.86 1.20 8.31
N SER A 303 19.00 1.68 7.08
CA SER A 303 18.91 3.11 6.77
C SER A 303 17.50 3.67 6.98
N LEU A 304 16.47 2.93 6.57
CA LEU A 304 15.06 3.26 6.84
C LEU A 304 14.79 3.35 8.35
N ILE A 305 15.23 2.34 9.12
CA ILE A 305 15.11 2.31 10.57
C ILE A 305 15.84 3.52 11.20
N ALA A 306 17.08 3.83 10.77
CA ALA A 306 17.83 4.96 11.26
C ALA A 306 17.12 6.31 10.99
N GLY A 307 16.51 6.45 9.81
CA GLY A 307 15.70 7.62 9.49
C GLY A 307 14.49 7.74 10.41
N TYR A 308 13.81 6.63 10.69
CA TYR A 308 12.69 6.61 11.64
C TYR A 308 13.14 7.02 13.05
N GLU A 309 14.24 6.44 13.56
CA GLU A 309 14.81 6.72 14.89
C GLU A 309 15.28 8.16 15.05
N ALA A 310 15.67 8.84 13.98
CA ALA A 310 16.03 10.26 14.02
C ALA A 310 14.86 11.16 14.45
N ILE A 311 13.61 10.68 14.36
CA ILE A 311 12.40 11.42 14.70
C ILE A 311 11.68 10.80 15.90
N SER A 312 11.55 9.48 15.95
CA SER A 312 10.82 8.74 16.97
C SER A 312 11.62 7.53 17.41
N PRO A 313 11.93 7.40 18.70
CA PRO A 313 12.76 6.31 19.18
C PRO A 313 12.07 4.95 18.94
N ILE A 314 12.88 3.95 18.56
CA ILE A 314 12.47 2.55 18.50
C ILE A 314 13.05 1.86 19.72
N ASP A 315 12.24 1.56 20.70
CA ASP A 315 12.67 0.80 21.86
C ASP A 315 12.91 -0.68 21.51
N PRO A 316 13.59 -1.44 22.39
CA PRO A 316 13.85 -2.85 22.15
C PRO A 316 12.60 -3.71 21.92
N ALA A 317 11.47 -3.39 22.54
CA ALA A 317 10.23 -4.15 22.39
C ALA A 317 9.60 -3.91 21.02
N MET A 318 9.59 -2.67 20.56
CA MET A 318 9.14 -2.31 19.21
C MET A 318 10.01 -2.97 18.13
N MET A 319 11.35 -2.95 18.29
CA MET A 319 12.25 -3.61 17.33
C MET A 319 12.01 -5.12 17.25
N GLU A 320 11.84 -5.80 18.38
CA GLU A 320 11.49 -7.22 18.37
C GLU A 320 10.13 -7.49 17.73
N SER A 321 9.15 -6.60 17.92
CA SER A 321 7.85 -6.69 17.25
C SER A 321 7.99 -6.57 15.74
N ILE A 322 8.78 -5.62 15.25
CA ILE A 322 9.07 -5.44 13.81
C ILE A 322 9.68 -6.72 13.25
N ILE A 323 10.77 -7.20 13.85
CA ILE A 323 11.49 -8.39 13.36
C ILE A 323 10.61 -9.64 13.40
N ALA A 324 9.81 -9.81 14.45
CA ALA A 324 8.92 -10.96 14.59
C ALA A 324 7.78 -10.95 13.55
N MET A 325 7.31 -9.77 13.13
CA MET A 325 6.24 -9.64 12.14
C MET A 325 6.73 -9.83 10.69
N LEU A 326 8.00 -9.52 10.37
CA LEU A 326 8.49 -9.50 8.98
C LEU A 326 8.11 -10.73 8.16
N PRO A 327 8.27 -11.99 8.66
CA PRO A 327 7.93 -13.17 7.87
C PRO A 327 6.44 -13.34 7.56
N LEU A 328 5.56 -12.62 8.25
CA LEU A 328 4.11 -12.78 8.18
C LEU A 328 3.35 -11.50 7.85
N VAL A 329 4.01 -10.34 7.84
CA VAL A 329 3.36 -9.02 7.76
C VAL A 329 2.54 -8.83 6.47
N HIS A 330 2.92 -9.52 5.39
CA HIS A 330 2.26 -9.47 4.09
C HIS A 330 1.03 -10.41 3.98
N VAL A 331 0.84 -11.36 4.90
CA VAL A 331 -0.16 -12.45 4.77
C VAL A 331 -1.59 -11.92 4.58
N GLU A 332 -2.01 -10.94 5.37
CA GLU A 332 -3.38 -10.42 5.31
C GLU A 332 -3.63 -9.64 4.03
N PHE A 333 -2.63 -8.84 3.58
CA PHE A 333 -2.73 -8.13 2.32
C PHE A 333 -2.74 -9.08 1.12
N ALA A 334 -1.91 -10.12 1.11
CA ALA A 334 -1.89 -11.15 0.07
C ALA A 334 -3.24 -11.88 -0.04
N LEU A 335 -3.88 -12.22 1.09
CA LEU A 335 -5.25 -12.77 1.08
C LEU A 335 -6.26 -11.77 0.48
N SER A 336 -6.09 -10.49 0.75
CA SER A 336 -6.91 -9.41 0.18
C SER A 336 -6.70 -9.25 -1.33
N GLU A 337 -5.48 -9.40 -1.83
CA GLU A 337 -5.19 -9.41 -3.27
C GLU A 337 -5.82 -10.63 -3.96
N ILE A 338 -5.73 -11.82 -3.37
CA ILE A 338 -6.40 -13.01 -3.90
C ILE A 338 -7.92 -12.78 -4.00
N ASP A 339 -8.53 -12.18 -2.96
CA ASP A 339 -9.96 -11.83 -2.98
C ASP A 339 -10.29 -10.85 -4.11
N TYR A 340 -9.45 -9.85 -4.33
CA TYR A 340 -9.58 -8.88 -5.41
C TYR A 340 -9.47 -9.55 -6.79
N PHE A 341 -8.43 -10.32 -7.04
CA PHE A 341 -8.24 -10.97 -8.34
C PHE A 341 -9.33 -12.01 -8.62
N ALA A 342 -9.65 -12.86 -7.65
CA ALA A 342 -10.67 -13.88 -7.83
C ALA A 342 -12.10 -13.32 -7.87
N GLY A 343 -12.41 -12.31 -7.06
CA GLY A 343 -13.77 -11.82 -6.83
C GLY A 343 -14.14 -10.60 -7.65
N VAL A 344 -13.20 -9.69 -7.89
CA VAL A 344 -13.48 -8.43 -8.60
C VAL A 344 -13.07 -8.53 -10.07
N VAL A 345 -11.84 -8.99 -10.33
CA VAL A 345 -11.30 -9.06 -11.70
C VAL A 345 -11.68 -10.36 -12.41
N GLY A 346 -11.76 -11.47 -11.68
CA GLY A 346 -11.96 -12.80 -12.25
C GLY A 346 -10.69 -13.43 -12.82
N ASP A 347 -9.53 -12.89 -12.45
CA ASP A 347 -8.20 -13.35 -12.89
C ASP A 347 -7.65 -14.39 -11.88
N ARG A 348 -7.76 -15.66 -12.25
CA ARG A 348 -7.27 -16.74 -11.40
C ARG A 348 -5.74 -16.87 -11.41
N ASP A 349 -5.08 -16.51 -12.49
CA ASP A 349 -3.63 -16.64 -12.63
C ASP A 349 -2.93 -15.58 -11.75
N ALA A 350 -3.43 -14.33 -11.76
CA ALA A 350 -2.99 -13.31 -10.83
C ALA A 350 -3.29 -13.70 -9.36
N GLY A 351 -4.45 -14.33 -9.09
CA GLY A 351 -4.77 -14.87 -7.77
C GLY A 351 -3.79 -15.97 -7.34
N MET A 352 -3.36 -16.84 -8.27
CA MET A 352 -2.34 -17.87 -7.99
C MET A 352 -0.97 -17.26 -7.73
N LEU A 353 -0.56 -16.23 -8.47
CA LEU A 353 0.69 -15.51 -8.22
C LEU A 353 0.68 -14.86 -6.83
N ALA A 354 -0.44 -14.25 -6.44
CA ALA A 354 -0.60 -13.69 -5.09
C ALA A 354 -0.56 -14.80 -4.00
N TRP A 355 -1.07 -16.00 -4.28
CA TRP A 355 -1.04 -17.13 -3.35
C TRP A 355 0.35 -17.76 -3.25
N GLU A 356 0.93 -18.19 -4.37
CA GLU A 356 2.17 -18.97 -4.40
C GLU A 356 3.41 -18.08 -4.32
N GLY A 357 3.47 -17.04 -5.14
CA GLY A 357 4.63 -16.14 -5.22
C GLY A 357 4.69 -15.20 -4.04
N TYR A 358 3.60 -14.46 -3.78
CA TYR A 358 3.60 -13.45 -2.74
C TYR A 358 3.38 -14.05 -1.35
N LEU A 359 2.21 -14.64 -1.07
CA LEU A 359 1.90 -15.09 0.29
C LEU A 359 2.87 -16.18 0.77
N LEU A 360 3.04 -17.24 -0.02
CA LEU A 360 3.88 -18.37 0.39
C LEU A 360 5.35 -18.11 0.10
N GLY A 361 5.69 -17.52 -1.05
CA GLY A 361 7.07 -17.31 -1.47
C GLY A 361 7.83 -16.37 -0.53
N HIS A 362 7.25 -15.24 -0.15
CA HIS A 362 7.89 -14.32 0.80
C HIS A 362 8.10 -14.96 2.17
N ALA A 363 7.07 -15.64 2.70
CA ALA A 363 7.20 -16.31 4.01
C ALA A 363 8.21 -17.46 3.97
N ASP A 364 8.24 -18.26 2.90
CA ASP A 364 9.18 -19.36 2.71
C ASP A 364 10.62 -18.83 2.56
N TRP A 365 10.81 -17.67 1.90
CA TRP A 365 12.12 -17.04 1.78
C TRP A 365 12.74 -16.68 3.14
N PHE A 366 11.96 -16.16 4.09
CA PHE A 366 12.44 -15.91 5.45
C PHE A 366 12.91 -17.21 6.16
N GLY A 367 12.43 -18.38 5.73
CA GLY A 367 12.88 -19.70 6.16
C GLY A 367 14.21 -20.16 5.55
N SER A 368 14.73 -19.48 4.51
CA SER A 368 16.03 -19.76 3.90
C SER A 368 17.20 -19.35 4.82
N ALA A 369 18.43 -19.71 4.43
CA ALA A 369 19.64 -19.22 5.13
C ALA A 369 19.71 -17.68 5.05
N ALA A 370 19.54 -17.11 3.84
CA ALA A 370 19.58 -15.66 3.61
C ALA A 370 18.51 -14.92 4.43
N GLY A 371 17.29 -15.44 4.49
CA GLY A 371 16.22 -14.84 5.30
C GLY A 371 16.52 -14.82 6.79
N ARG A 372 17.08 -15.92 7.32
CA ARG A 372 17.51 -15.98 8.73
C ARG A 372 18.67 -15.03 9.01
N ASP A 373 19.64 -14.92 8.08
CA ASP A 373 20.77 -14.00 8.20
C ASP A 373 20.31 -12.54 8.18
N PHE A 374 19.37 -12.18 7.32
CA PHE A 374 18.74 -10.86 7.31
C PHE A 374 18.11 -10.51 8.66
N LEU A 375 17.27 -11.42 9.21
CA LEU A 375 16.66 -11.20 10.53
C LEU A 375 17.70 -11.11 11.66
N ALA A 376 18.80 -11.89 11.57
CA ALA A 376 19.88 -11.85 12.53
C ALA A 376 20.66 -10.53 12.46
N GLU A 377 20.88 -9.98 11.27
CA GLU A 377 21.55 -8.69 11.08
C GLU A 377 20.73 -7.53 11.67
N LEU A 378 19.41 -7.51 11.46
CA LEU A 378 18.54 -6.52 12.11
C LEU A 378 18.59 -6.61 13.65
N ARG A 379 18.69 -7.84 14.20
CA ARG A 379 18.84 -8.04 15.66
C ARG A 379 20.21 -7.61 16.17
N ALA A 380 21.29 -7.82 15.39
CA ALA A 380 22.66 -7.49 15.81
C ALA A 380 22.85 -5.99 16.00
N ARG A 381 22.22 -5.14 15.16
CA ARG A 381 22.26 -3.68 15.31
C ARG A 381 21.77 -3.20 16.68
N ARG A 382 20.87 -3.93 17.32
CA ARG A 382 20.33 -3.58 18.65
C ARG A 382 21.39 -3.54 19.76
N LYS A 383 22.58 -4.12 19.52
CA LYS A 383 23.62 -4.27 20.52
C LYS A 383 24.69 -3.16 20.49
N LEU A 384 24.57 -2.23 19.55
CA LEU A 384 25.46 -1.06 19.40
C LEU A 384 24.77 0.22 19.89
#